data_db7718f907f5982a5f6368d29f48e55f
#
_entry.id   db7718f907f5982a5f6368d29f48e55f
#
_cell.length_a   1.000
_cell.length_b   1.000
_cell.length_c   1.000
_cell.angle_alpha   90.00
_cell.angle_beta   90.00
_cell.angle_gamma   90.00
#
_symmetry.space_group_name_H-M   'P 1'
#
loop_
_entity.id
_entity.type
_entity.pdbx_description
1 polymer ?
#
loop_
_entity_poly.entity_id
_entity_poly.type
_entity_poly.pdbx_seq_one_letter_code
_entity_poly.pdbx_strand_id
1 'polypeptide(L)'
;MDIQPPATGPTESAGPPALWATVDALWSWLDADAAHGGREGLLLRVLKLSEEVGEVAQAVIGATGQNPRKGVTHTWEDVQGELCDVAITALVALRTLTPETERVFAGHLAWVAQRSLGSACGGVAGGAHG
;
A
#
# COMPACT_ATOMS: atom_id res chain seq x y z
N MET A 1 -28.03 46.29 -2.83
CA MET A 1 -27.91 45.38 -3.95
C MET A 1 -26.86 44.36 -3.60
N ASP A 2 -27.30 43.27 -2.97
CA ASP A 2 -26.39 42.21 -2.54
C ASP A 2 -26.01 41.34 -3.69
N ILE A 3 -24.74 41.40 -4.14
CA ILE A 3 -24.18 40.53 -5.13
C ILE A 3 -23.73 39.25 -4.42
N GLN A 4 -24.60 38.24 -4.47
CA GLN A 4 -24.26 36.92 -3.99
C GLN A 4 -23.20 36.31 -4.93
N PRO A 5 -22.07 35.83 -4.42
CA PRO A 5 -21.08 35.18 -5.27
C PRO A 5 -21.69 33.90 -5.88
N PRO A 6 -21.30 33.53 -7.09
CA PRO A 6 -21.82 32.34 -7.74
C PRO A 6 -21.54 31.13 -6.87
N ALA A 7 -22.56 30.30 -6.67
CA ALA A 7 -22.40 29.01 -6.02
C ALA A 7 -21.35 28.23 -6.81
N THR A 8 -20.25 27.89 -6.14
CA THR A 8 -19.30 26.92 -6.66
C THR A 8 -20.06 25.62 -6.84
N GLY A 9 -20.24 25.24 -8.10
CA GLY A 9 -20.79 23.95 -8.46
C GLY A 9 -20.03 22.81 -7.78
N PRO A 10 -20.61 21.61 -7.71
CA PRO A 10 -19.95 20.49 -7.05
C PRO A 10 -18.56 20.33 -7.66
N THR A 11 -17.55 20.40 -6.81
CA THR A 11 -16.18 20.01 -7.17
C THR A 11 -16.29 18.59 -7.72
N GLU A 12 -16.04 18.46 -9.00
CA GLU A 12 -15.93 17.18 -9.66
C GLU A 12 -14.93 16.36 -8.81
N SER A 13 -15.43 15.30 -8.17
CA SER A 13 -14.60 14.42 -7.38
C SER A 13 -13.54 13.86 -8.33
N ALA A 14 -12.32 14.34 -8.20
CA ALA A 14 -11.20 13.74 -8.90
C ALA A 14 -11.22 12.23 -8.59
N GLY A 15 -11.28 11.40 -9.61
CA GLY A 15 -11.23 9.95 -9.44
C GLY A 15 -9.98 9.53 -8.67
N PRO A 16 -9.93 8.28 -8.15
CA PRO A 16 -8.77 7.81 -7.39
C PRO A 16 -7.51 8.00 -8.23
N PRO A 17 -6.39 8.43 -7.60
CA PRO A 17 -5.14 8.61 -8.33
C PRO A 17 -4.70 7.30 -8.98
N ALA A 18 -4.12 7.39 -10.18
CA ALA A 18 -3.56 6.23 -10.87
C ALA A 18 -2.42 5.64 -10.04
N LEU A 19 -2.54 4.38 -9.65
CA LEU A 19 -1.61 3.74 -8.70
C LEU A 19 -0.15 3.91 -9.13
N TRP A 20 0.20 3.47 -10.32
CA TRP A 20 1.60 3.43 -10.76
C TRP A 20 2.20 4.80 -11.03
N ALA A 21 1.42 5.71 -11.58
CA ALA A 21 1.84 7.10 -11.75
C ALA A 21 2.08 7.78 -10.38
N THR A 22 1.27 7.46 -9.38
CA THR A 22 1.42 7.99 -8.02
C THR A 22 2.63 7.39 -7.33
N VAL A 23 2.89 6.10 -7.49
CA VAL A 23 4.11 5.45 -6.96
C VAL A 23 5.37 6.10 -7.56
N ASP A 24 5.40 6.34 -8.87
CA ASP A 24 6.50 7.03 -9.54
C ASP A 24 6.69 8.46 -9.02
N ALA A 25 5.61 9.19 -8.80
CA ALA A 25 5.64 10.55 -8.28
C ALA A 25 6.17 10.60 -6.84
N LEU A 26 5.71 9.68 -5.98
CA LEU A 26 6.20 9.56 -4.60
C LEU A 26 7.68 9.19 -4.56
N TRP A 27 8.09 8.24 -5.39
CA TRP A 27 9.49 7.87 -5.50
C TRP A 27 10.35 9.06 -5.95
N SER A 28 9.93 9.78 -6.97
CA SER A 28 10.64 10.97 -7.49
C SER A 28 10.76 12.06 -6.43
N TRP A 29 9.70 12.32 -5.70
CA TRP A 29 9.70 13.29 -4.61
C TRP A 29 10.66 12.91 -3.49
N LEU A 30 10.66 11.66 -3.07
CA LEU A 30 11.58 11.15 -2.05
C LEU A 30 13.03 11.16 -2.54
N ASP A 31 13.29 10.83 -3.80
CA ASP A 31 14.63 10.78 -4.36
C ASP A 31 15.24 12.18 -4.50
N ALA A 32 14.43 13.19 -4.83
CA ALA A 32 14.89 14.57 -4.95
C ALA A 32 15.41 15.16 -3.64
N ASP A 33 14.80 14.77 -2.50
CA ASP A 33 15.14 15.26 -1.16
C ASP A 33 15.98 14.27 -0.35
N ALA A 34 16.45 13.17 -0.97
CA ALA A 34 17.19 12.14 -0.27
C ALA A 34 18.55 12.66 0.23
N ALA A 35 18.76 12.57 1.55
CA ALA A 35 20.06 12.86 2.18
C ALA A 35 21.11 11.78 1.84
N HIS A 36 20.64 10.58 1.47
CA HIS A 36 21.46 9.43 1.13
C HIS A 36 21.05 8.87 -0.22
N GLY A 37 22.01 8.72 -1.12
CA GLY A 37 21.83 8.15 -2.45
C GLY A 37 22.39 6.74 -2.58
N GLY A 38 22.26 6.18 -3.77
CA GLY A 38 22.87 4.89 -4.12
C GLY A 38 22.40 3.72 -3.24
N ARG A 39 23.34 2.84 -2.91
CA ARG A 39 23.06 1.62 -2.13
C ARG A 39 22.54 1.92 -0.73
N GLU A 40 23.08 2.92 -0.06
CA GLU A 40 22.65 3.33 1.28
C GLU A 40 21.19 3.80 1.26
N GLY A 41 20.82 4.64 0.31
CA GLY A 41 19.44 5.09 0.13
C GLY A 41 18.48 3.95 -0.16
N LEU A 42 18.88 2.97 -0.98
CA LEU A 42 18.12 1.75 -1.22
C LEU A 42 17.87 0.96 0.07
N LEU A 43 18.94 0.70 0.84
CA LEU A 43 18.83 -0.06 2.08
C LEU A 43 17.94 0.63 3.10
N LEU A 44 18.02 1.96 3.22
CA LEU A 44 17.17 2.73 4.11
C LEU A 44 15.68 2.67 3.70
N ARG A 45 15.39 2.68 2.40
CA ARG A 45 14.00 2.54 1.91
C ARG A 45 13.43 1.16 2.19
N VAL A 46 14.23 0.11 2.03
CA VAL A 46 13.81 -1.25 2.39
C VAL A 46 13.62 -1.37 3.91
N LEU A 47 14.51 -0.78 4.69
CA LEU A 47 14.42 -0.77 6.15
C LEU A 47 13.17 -0.02 6.65
N LYS A 48 12.72 1.01 5.93
CA LYS A 48 11.48 1.75 6.23
C LYS A 48 10.27 0.83 6.33
N LEU A 49 10.24 -0.29 5.61
CA LEU A 49 9.18 -1.29 5.72
C LEU A 49 9.04 -1.85 7.13
N SER A 50 10.14 -2.08 7.84
CA SER A 50 10.09 -2.55 9.22
C SER A 50 9.44 -1.54 10.15
N GLU A 51 9.69 -0.26 9.94
CA GLU A 51 9.03 0.82 10.69
C GLU A 51 7.52 0.83 10.44
N GLU A 52 7.08 0.79 9.17
CA GLU A 52 5.67 0.79 8.81
C GLU A 52 4.93 -0.45 9.36
N VAL A 53 5.55 -1.62 9.29
CA VAL A 53 4.99 -2.85 9.89
C VAL A 53 4.87 -2.70 11.40
N GLY A 54 5.83 -2.06 12.05
CA GLY A 54 5.78 -1.75 13.48
C GLY A 54 4.61 -0.83 13.83
N GLU A 55 4.30 0.14 12.98
CA GLU A 55 3.15 1.03 13.17
C GLU A 55 1.81 0.29 13.03
N VAL A 56 1.71 -0.71 12.13
CA VAL A 56 0.55 -1.61 12.09
C VAL A 56 0.38 -2.35 13.42
N ALA A 57 1.47 -2.88 13.96
CA ALA A 57 1.42 -3.57 15.25
C ALA A 57 0.96 -2.64 16.39
N GLN A 58 1.46 -1.41 16.43
CA GLN A 58 1.05 -0.42 17.41
C GLN A 58 -0.44 -0.07 17.27
N ALA A 59 -0.93 0.09 16.05
CA ALA A 59 -2.33 0.38 15.78
C ALA A 59 -3.25 -0.77 16.22
N VAL A 60 -2.87 -2.03 15.99
CA VAL A 60 -3.63 -3.20 16.45
C VAL A 60 -3.66 -3.27 17.97
N ILE A 61 -2.53 -3.09 18.63
CA ILE A 61 -2.44 -3.05 20.10
C ILE A 61 -3.34 -1.93 20.66
N GLY A 62 -3.29 -0.74 20.03
CA GLY A 62 -4.10 0.39 20.42
C GLY A 62 -5.60 0.19 20.16
N ALA A 63 -5.97 -0.45 19.05
CA ALA A 63 -7.37 -0.72 18.69
C ALA A 63 -8.00 -1.79 19.60
N THR A 64 -7.22 -2.77 20.06
CA THR A 64 -7.68 -3.83 20.98
C THR A 64 -7.65 -3.43 22.45
N GLY A 65 -6.95 -2.34 22.78
CA GLY A 65 -6.77 -1.94 24.18
C GLY A 65 -5.94 -2.94 25.00
N GLN A 66 -5.04 -3.68 24.35
CA GLN A 66 -4.26 -4.73 25.00
C GLN A 66 -3.40 -4.23 26.15
N ASN A 67 -2.91 -2.98 26.07
CA ASN A 67 -2.13 -2.39 27.15
C ASN A 67 -3.05 -1.72 28.17
N PRO A 68 -3.19 -2.29 29.39
CA PRO A 68 -4.13 -1.76 30.40
C PRO A 68 -3.83 -0.32 30.83
N ARG A 69 -2.57 0.10 30.75
CA ARG A 69 -2.18 1.48 31.13
C ARG A 69 -2.61 2.52 30.10
N LYS A 70 -2.63 2.16 28.81
CA LYS A 70 -2.95 3.07 27.72
C LYS A 70 -4.42 2.98 27.30
N GLY A 71 -5.06 1.82 27.49
CA GLY A 71 -6.41 1.57 27.01
C GLY A 71 -6.51 1.52 25.50
N VAL A 72 -7.67 1.88 24.96
CA VAL A 72 -7.91 1.98 23.52
C VAL A 72 -7.41 3.34 23.02
N THR A 73 -6.44 3.34 22.13
CA THR A 73 -5.79 4.54 21.58
C THR A 73 -5.93 4.68 20.08
N HIS A 74 -6.34 3.63 19.39
CA HIS A 74 -6.50 3.56 17.93
C HIS A 74 -7.84 2.99 17.55
N THR A 75 -8.22 3.18 16.29
CA THR A 75 -9.41 2.59 15.67
C THR A 75 -8.98 1.52 14.67
N TRP A 76 -9.94 0.71 14.20
CA TRP A 76 -9.66 -0.24 13.11
C TRP A 76 -9.44 0.46 11.78
N GLU A 77 -9.96 1.66 11.59
CA GLU A 77 -9.66 2.52 10.46
C GLU A 77 -8.20 2.96 10.46
N ASP A 78 -7.62 3.23 11.65
CA ASP A 78 -6.19 3.48 11.78
C ASP A 78 -5.35 2.28 11.32
N VAL A 79 -5.76 1.06 11.71
CA VAL A 79 -5.10 -0.18 11.24
C VAL A 79 -5.16 -0.30 9.72
N GLN A 80 -6.30 0.01 9.10
CA GLN A 80 -6.43 0.01 7.63
C GLN A 80 -5.47 1.01 7.00
N GLY A 81 -5.37 2.21 7.55
CA GLY A 81 -4.43 3.24 7.08
C GLY A 81 -2.98 2.76 7.14
N GLU A 82 -2.56 2.19 8.26
CA GLU A 82 -1.20 1.66 8.43
C GLU A 82 -0.89 0.50 7.46
N LEU A 83 -1.87 -0.35 7.18
CA LEU A 83 -1.71 -1.41 6.16
C LEU A 83 -1.54 -0.81 4.75
N CYS A 84 -2.26 0.26 4.43
CA CYS A 84 -2.07 0.98 3.18
C CYS A 84 -0.65 1.58 3.11
N ASP A 85 -0.15 2.14 4.20
CA ASP A 85 1.20 2.70 4.27
C ASP A 85 2.28 1.64 4.03
N VAL A 86 2.11 0.44 4.59
CA VAL A 86 2.99 -0.71 4.30
C VAL A 86 3.00 -1.04 2.81
N ALA A 87 1.83 -1.12 2.18
CA ALA A 87 1.71 -1.43 0.75
C ALA A 87 2.38 -0.35 -0.11
N ILE A 88 2.13 0.92 0.17
CA ILE A 88 2.72 2.06 -0.55
C ILE A 88 4.24 2.07 -0.39
N THR A 89 4.73 1.92 0.83
CA THR A 89 6.17 1.89 1.13
C THR A 89 6.86 0.73 0.40
N ALA A 90 6.23 -0.44 0.34
CA ALA A 90 6.75 -1.59 -0.41
C ALA A 90 6.84 -1.31 -1.91
N LEU A 91 5.83 -0.67 -2.50
CA LEU A 91 5.84 -0.32 -3.92
C LEU A 91 6.88 0.75 -4.25
N VAL A 92 7.07 1.74 -3.39
CA VAL A 92 8.12 2.75 -3.55
C VAL A 92 9.51 2.13 -3.43
N ALA A 93 9.71 1.20 -2.50
CA ALA A 93 10.96 0.45 -2.39
C ALA A 93 11.22 -0.40 -3.65
N LEU A 94 10.20 -1.04 -4.20
CA LEU A 94 10.30 -1.78 -5.46
C LEU A 94 10.67 -0.85 -6.63
N ARG A 95 10.09 0.35 -6.70
CA ARG A 95 10.42 1.36 -7.71
C ARG A 95 11.89 1.78 -7.64
N THR A 96 12.50 1.77 -6.45
CA THR A 96 13.93 2.05 -6.28
C THR A 96 14.82 0.99 -6.94
N LEU A 97 14.34 -0.25 -7.02
CA LEU A 97 15.05 -1.37 -7.65
C LEU A 97 14.85 -1.43 -9.17
N THR A 98 13.69 -1.03 -9.66
CA THR A 98 13.35 -1.13 -11.07
C THR A 98 12.37 -0.05 -11.51
N PRO A 99 12.57 0.57 -12.68
CA PRO A 99 11.58 1.48 -13.27
C PRO A 99 10.34 0.74 -13.80
N GLU A 100 10.40 -0.57 -13.97
CA GLU A 100 9.31 -1.42 -14.48
C GLU A 100 8.47 -2.02 -13.36
N THR A 101 8.16 -1.22 -12.36
CA THR A 101 7.47 -1.62 -11.13
C THR A 101 6.14 -2.31 -11.41
N GLU A 102 5.32 -1.74 -12.28
CA GLU A 102 4.01 -2.31 -12.66
C GLU A 102 4.16 -3.70 -13.27
N ARG A 103 5.07 -3.86 -14.24
CA ARG A 103 5.31 -5.14 -14.91
C ARG A 103 5.80 -6.21 -13.93
N VAL A 104 6.75 -5.86 -13.08
CA VAL A 104 7.33 -6.79 -12.09
C VAL A 104 6.28 -7.20 -11.07
N PHE A 105 5.52 -6.25 -10.56
CA PHE A 105 4.47 -6.51 -9.58
C PHE A 105 3.33 -7.36 -10.19
N ALA A 106 2.85 -7.00 -11.38
CA ALA A 106 1.80 -7.75 -12.07
C ALA A 106 2.21 -9.20 -12.37
N GLY A 107 3.45 -9.41 -12.81
CA GLY A 107 3.98 -10.74 -13.06
C GLY A 107 4.06 -11.60 -11.80
N HIS A 108 4.53 -11.01 -10.71
CA HIS A 108 4.58 -11.71 -9.42
C HIS A 108 3.19 -12.01 -8.86
N LEU A 109 2.27 -11.05 -8.98
CA LEU A 109 0.87 -11.24 -8.56
C LEU A 109 0.21 -12.39 -9.35
N ALA A 110 0.41 -12.44 -10.66
CA ALA A 110 -0.09 -13.52 -11.50
C ALA A 110 0.47 -14.88 -11.09
N TRP A 111 1.76 -14.94 -10.78
CA TRP A 111 2.41 -16.16 -10.29
C TRP A 111 1.82 -16.62 -8.95
N VAL A 112 1.62 -15.69 -7.98
CA VAL A 112 0.99 -16.02 -6.69
C VAL A 112 -0.45 -16.50 -6.89
N ALA A 113 -1.22 -15.82 -7.74
CA ALA A 113 -2.59 -16.21 -8.06
C ALA A 113 -2.65 -17.62 -8.67
N GLN A 114 -1.78 -17.93 -9.62
CA GLN A 114 -1.70 -19.26 -10.22
C GLN A 114 -1.35 -20.33 -9.20
N ARG A 115 -0.37 -20.06 -8.35
CA ARG A 115 0.06 -21.01 -7.31
C ARG A 115 -1.03 -21.28 -6.26
N SER A 116 -1.77 -20.24 -5.86
CA SER A 116 -2.73 -20.32 -4.76
C SER A 116 -4.15 -20.62 -5.23
N LEU A 117 -4.60 -20.05 -6.34
CA LEU A 117 -5.96 -20.15 -6.86
C LEU A 117 -6.09 -21.16 -7.98
N GLY A 118 -5.06 -21.35 -8.79
CA GLY A 118 -5.04 -22.37 -9.86
C GLY A 118 -5.18 -23.79 -9.34
N SER A 119 -4.67 -24.09 -8.15
CA SER A 119 -4.80 -25.39 -7.49
C SER A 119 -6.22 -25.69 -7.03
N ALA A 120 -7.04 -24.65 -6.77
CA ALA A 120 -8.44 -24.80 -6.35
C ALA A 120 -9.37 -25.15 -7.53
N CYS A 121 -9.01 -24.78 -8.76
CA CYS A 121 -9.77 -25.14 -9.97
C CYS A 121 -9.46 -26.57 -10.50
N GLY A 122 -8.40 -27.19 -10.04
CA GLY A 122 -8.00 -28.54 -10.44
C GLY A 122 -8.69 -29.69 -9.71
N GLY A 123 -9.55 -29.40 -8.74
CA GLY A 123 -10.18 -30.39 -7.86
C GLY A 123 -11.52 -30.96 -8.32
N VAL A 124 -12.01 -30.62 -9.52
CA VAL A 124 -13.34 -31.08 -10.00
C VAL A 124 -13.24 -31.70 -11.38
N ALA A 125 -12.36 -32.66 -11.55
CA ALA A 125 -12.38 -33.53 -12.73
C ALA A 125 -11.84 -34.91 -12.36
N GLY A 126 -12.66 -35.71 -11.73
CA GLY A 126 -12.27 -37.09 -11.41
C GLY A 126 -13.30 -37.83 -10.59
N GLY A 127 -14.47 -38.03 -11.13
CA GLY A 127 -15.45 -38.82 -10.42
C GLY A 127 -16.69 -39.16 -11.24
N ALA A 128 -16.51 -39.90 -12.31
CA ALA A 128 -17.60 -40.69 -12.89
C ALA A 128 -17.02 -41.74 -13.81
N HIS A 129 -16.69 -42.87 -13.30
CA HIS A 129 -16.76 -44.16 -14.03
C HIS A 129 -16.94 -45.25 -12.98
N GLY A 130 -18.14 -45.71 -12.85
CA GLY A 130 -18.49 -47.00 -12.29
C GLY A 130 -19.39 -47.69 -13.23
#